data_e4462bc1263f2b85e619794e352df985
#
_entry.id   e4462bc1263f2b85e619794e352df985
#
_cell.length_a   1.000
_cell.length_b   1.000
_cell.length_c   1.000
_cell.angle_alpha   90.00
_cell.angle_beta   90.00
_cell.angle_gamma   90.00
#
_symmetry.space_group_name_H-M   'P 1'
#
loop_
_entity.id
_entity.type
_entity.pdbx_description
1 polymer ?
#
loop_
_entity_poly.entity_id
_entity_poly.type
_entity_poly.pdbx_seq_one_letter_code
_entity_poly.pdbx_strand_id
1 'polypeptide(L)'
;MNEQSEPITMWFDRRLVLRKSPIQGIGTFATHEIAAGELLILVTGGIVYTTEDWQTGKVQLEAELYNEANIAKDLCIATPKSFHYYVNHSCDPNAVDLSRSGRATQYVADRAIRTGEEITADYYDETTLKQCNCQSPKCRWVK
;
A
#
# COMPACT_ATOMS: atom_id res chain seq x y z
N MET A 1 5.48 -21.10 12.01
CA MET A 1 5.13 -20.45 10.74
C MET A 1 4.42 -21.44 9.83
N ASN A 2 3.39 -20.97 9.10
CA ASN A 2 2.70 -21.78 8.10
C ASN A 2 3.67 -22.12 6.95
N GLU A 3 3.61 -23.34 6.41
CA GLU A 3 4.43 -23.78 5.28
C GLU A 3 4.26 -22.88 4.03
N GLN A 4 3.11 -22.19 3.90
CA GLN A 4 2.84 -21.28 2.79
C GLN A 4 3.42 -19.89 3.00
N SER A 5 3.95 -19.58 4.18
CA SER A 5 4.53 -18.28 4.46
C SER A 5 5.89 -18.13 3.78
N GLU A 6 6.15 -16.93 3.29
CA GLU A 6 7.37 -16.58 2.56
C GLU A 6 8.17 -15.55 3.38
N PRO A 7 9.53 -15.59 3.33
CA PRO A 7 10.33 -14.57 4.00
C PRO A 7 9.91 -13.16 3.53
N ILE A 8 9.75 -12.27 4.49
CA ILE A 8 9.34 -10.88 4.20
C ILE A 8 10.57 -10.08 3.86
N THR A 9 10.56 -9.43 2.70
CA THR A 9 11.54 -8.43 2.30
C THR A 9 10.81 -7.10 2.18
N MET A 10 11.30 -6.08 2.90
CA MET A 10 10.74 -4.74 2.87
C MET A 10 11.88 -3.76 2.59
N TRP A 11 11.74 -2.99 1.52
CA TRP A 11 12.66 -1.92 1.19
C TRP A 11 11.88 -0.64 0.91
N PHE A 12 12.34 0.45 1.51
CA PHE A 12 11.75 1.77 1.35
C PHE A 12 12.84 2.78 1.00
N ASP A 13 12.56 3.65 0.04
CA ASP A 13 13.46 4.75 -0.28
C ASP A 13 13.60 5.65 0.96
N ARG A 14 14.84 6.05 1.28
CA ARG A 14 15.13 6.89 2.45
C ARG A 14 14.57 8.30 2.36
N ARG A 15 14.08 8.71 1.19
CA ARG A 15 13.41 10.00 1.01
C ARG A 15 11.93 9.98 1.37
N LEU A 16 11.43 8.87 1.93
CA LEU A 16 10.05 8.75 2.39
C LEU A 16 9.94 9.05 3.88
N VAL A 17 8.85 9.69 4.26
CA VAL A 17 8.52 10.01 5.66
C VAL A 17 7.01 9.90 5.86
N LEU A 18 6.59 9.51 7.06
CA LEU A 18 5.16 9.51 7.43
C LEU A 18 4.80 10.87 8.02
N ARG A 19 3.69 11.43 7.58
CA ARG A 19 3.13 12.69 8.09
C ARG A 19 1.61 12.62 8.08
N LYS A 20 0.97 13.51 8.84
CA LYS A 20 -0.47 13.70 8.75
C LYS A 20 -0.84 14.13 7.33
N SER A 21 -1.83 13.45 6.76
CA SER A 21 -2.27 13.66 5.38
C SER A 21 -3.53 14.51 5.31
N PRO A 22 -3.62 15.45 4.35
CA PRO A 22 -4.88 16.15 4.07
C PRO A 22 -5.90 15.24 3.38
N ILE A 23 -5.47 14.11 2.83
CA ILE A 23 -6.38 13.14 2.19
C ILE A 23 -7.05 12.29 3.25
N GLN A 24 -6.26 11.59 4.06
CA GLN A 24 -6.75 10.74 5.13
C GLN A 24 -5.63 10.35 6.09
N GLY A 25 -5.88 10.49 7.38
CA GLY A 25 -5.01 10.00 8.45
C GLY A 25 -3.54 10.34 8.26
N ILE A 26 -2.70 9.31 8.22
CA ILE A 26 -1.28 9.39 7.94
C ILE A 26 -1.03 9.08 6.47
N GLY A 27 -0.11 9.80 5.85
CA GLY A 27 0.34 9.56 4.50
C GLY A 27 1.85 9.43 4.41
N THR A 28 2.32 8.95 3.28
CA THR A 28 3.75 8.84 2.94
C THR A 28 4.13 10.04 2.09
N PHE A 29 5.18 10.77 2.47
CA PHE A 29 5.59 12.00 1.80
C PHE A 29 7.05 11.92 1.36
N ALA A 30 7.39 12.63 0.30
CA ALA A 30 8.75 12.78 -0.17
C ALA A 30 9.48 13.89 0.60
N THR A 31 10.65 13.58 1.15
CA THR A 31 11.50 14.60 1.80
C THR A 31 12.40 15.35 0.81
N HIS A 32 12.62 14.77 -0.36
CA HIS A 32 13.44 15.31 -1.45
C HIS A 32 12.76 15.01 -2.79
N GLU A 33 13.22 15.64 -3.84
CA GLU A 33 12.74 15.36 -5.19
C GLU A 33 13.06 13.92 -5.59
N ILE A 34 12.09 13.30 -6.28
CA ILE A 34 12.17 11.94 -6.80
C ILE A 34 11.86 12.01 -8.30
N ALA A 35 12.72 11.42 -9.12
CA ALA A 35 12.51 11.41 -10.56
C ALA A 35 11.48 10.35 -10.97
N ALA A 36 10.79 10.56 -12.08
CA ALA A 36 9.93 9.55 -12.68
C ALA A 36 10.71 8.26 -12.92
N GLY A 37 10.08 7.12 -12.65
CA GLY A 37 10.65 5.80 -12.85
C GLY A 37 11.46 5.27 -11.67
N GLU A 38 11.74 6.07 -10.64
CA GLU A 38 12.47 5.59 -9.46
C GLU A 38 11.61 4.66 -8.60
N LEU A 39 12.21 3.59 -8.10
CA LEU A 39 11.57 2.68 -7.14
C LEU A 39 11.44 3.37 -5.79
N LEU A 40 10.27 3.30 -5.19
CA LEU A 40 9.95 3.93 -3.91
C LEU A 40 9.81 2.90 -2.79
N ILE A 41 9.10 1.81 -3.06
CA ILE A 41 8.72 0.81 -2.08
C ILE A 41 8.77 -0.56 -2.75
N LEU A 42 9.38 -1.52 -2.05
CA LEU A 42 9.34 -2.92 -2.43
C LEU A 42 9.00 -3.74 -1.19
N VAL A 43 7.91 -4.46 -1.22
CA VAL A 43 7.50 -5.41 -0.16
C VAL A 43 7.18 -6.73 -0.83
N THR A 44 7.86 -7.79 -0.40
CA THR A 44 7.64 -9.16 -0.92
C THR A 44 7.56 -10.14 0.24
N GLY A 45 6.86 -11.26 0.01
CA GLY A 45 6.66 -12.28 1.03
C GLY A 45 5.55 -11.90 2.00
N GLY A 46 5.43 -12.67 3.06
CA GLY A 46 4.43 -12.44 4.09
C GLY A 46 3.93 -13.73 4.71
N ILE A 47 3.04 -13.58 5.69
CA ILE A 47 2.35 -14.69 6.34
C ILE A 47 1.13 -15.04 5.49
N VAL A 48 1.13 -16.24 4.91
CA VAL A 48 0.02 -16.71 4.06
C VAL A 48 -0.88 -17.62 4.90
N TYR A 49 -2.17 -17.36 4.87
CA TYR A 49 -3.14 -18.11 5.66
C TYR A 49 -4.50 -18.17 4.94
N THR A 50 -5.28 -19.18 5.30
CA THR A 50 -6.64 -19.34 4.78
C THR A 50 -7.66 -18.73 5.74
N THR A 51 -8.89 -18.55 5.25
CA THR A 51 -10.01 -18.13 6.10
C THR A 51 -10.21 -19.14 7.24
N GLU A 52 -10.04 -20.43 6.96
CA GLU A 52 -10.13 -21.48 7.98
C GLU A 52 -9.05 -21.33 9.06
N ASP A 53 -7.80 -21.06 8.68
CA ASP A 53 -6.71 -20.81 9.62
C ASP A 53 -7.04 -19.66 10.57
N TRP A 54 -7.66 -18.61 10.07
CA TRP A 54 -8.12 -17.49 10.86
C TRP A 54 -9.26 -17.87 11.80
N GLN A 55 -10.28 -18.56 11.28
CA GLN A 55 -11.46 -18.93 12.03
C GLN A 55 -11.15 -19.93 13.15
N THR A 56 -10.21 -20.83 12.94
CA THR A 56 -9.80 -21.84 13.93
C THR A 56 -8.75 -21.35 14.92
N GLY A 57 -8.25 -20.13 14.75
CA GLY A 57 -7.21 -19.55 15.61
C GLY A 57 -5.81 -20.10 15.35
N LYS A 58 -5.62 -20.86 14.28
CA LYS A 58 -4.29 -21.32 13.86
C LYS A 58 -3.38 -20.16 13.49
N VAL A 59 -3.96 -19.10 12.93
CA VAL A 59 -3.28 -17.82 12.66
C VAL A 59 -3.99 -16.76 13.47
N GLN A 60 -3.22 -16.00 14.26
CA GLN A 60 -3.68 -14.88 15.05
C GLN A 60 -2.76 -13.71 14.78
N LEU A 61 -3.29 -12.62 14.22
CA LEU A 61 -2.54 -11.42 13.89
C LEU A 61 -3.20 -10.21 14.53
N GLU A 62 -2.38 -9.33 15.08
CA GLU A 62 -2.86 -8.05 15.60
C GLU A 62 -3.16 -7.12 14.43
N ALA A 63 -4.43 -6.86 14.17
CA ALA A 63 -4.87 -6.05 13.03
C ALA A 63 -4.23 -4.65 12.98
N GLU A 64 -3.84 -4.13 14.14
CA GLU A 64 -3.17 -2.83 14.21
C GLU A 64 -1.73 -2.86 13.66
N LEU A 65 -1.09 -4.02 13.67
CA LEU A 65 0.31 -4.19 13.27
C LEU A 65 0.48 -4.74 11.86
N TYR A 66 -0.55 -5.36 11.30
CA TYR A 66 -0.46 -6.05 10.02
C TYR A 66 -1.42 -5.48 9.00
N ASN A 67 -0.95 -5.44 7.77
CA ASN A 67 -1.76 -5.20 6.59
C ASN A 67 -2.13 -6.55 5.97
N GLU A 68 -3.40 -6.78 5.72
CA GLU A 68 -3.92 -8.02 5.16
C GLU A 68 -4.48 -7.78 3.76
N ALA A 69 -4.21 -8.68 2.85
CA ALA A 69 -4.73 -8.63 1.49
C ALA A 69 -5.16 -10.01 1.01
N ASN A 70 -6.23 -10.05 0.23
CA ASN A 70 -6.66 -11.27 -0.45
C ASN A 70 -5.80 -11.49 -1.69
N ILE A 71 -5.24 -12.68 -1.82
CA ILE A 71 -4.43 -13.06 -2.99
C ILE A 71 -5.11 -14.11 -3.85
N ALA A 72 -6.11 -14.78 -3.31
CA ALA A 72 -6.98 -15.72 -4.02
C ALA A 72 -8.24 -15.93 -3.19
N LYS A 73 -9.19 -16.73 -3.70
CA LYS A 73 -10.35 -17.12 -2.92
C LYS A 73 -9.90 -17.85 -1.65
N ASP A 74 -10.39 -17.38 -0.50
CA ASP A 74 -10.08 -17.95 0.82
C ASP A 74 -8.59 -18.00 1.17
N LEU A 75 -7.77 -17.19 0.51
CA LEU A 75 -6.33 -17.11 0.77
C LEU A 75 -5.91 -15.67 0.96
N CYS A 76 -5.28 -15.39 2.09
CA CYS A 76 -4.80 -14.07 2.47
C CYS A 76 -3.28 -14.05 2.68
N ILE A 77 -2.70 -12.89 2.55
CA ILE A 77 -1.32 -12.61 2.93
C ILE A 77 -1.29 -11.42 3.88
N ALA A 78 -0.47 -11.50 4.92
CA ALA A 78 -0.28 -10.42 5.87
C ALA A 78 1.19 -10.00 5.90
N THR A 79 1.40 -8.68 5.92
CA THR A 79 2.72 -8.06 6.10
C THR A 79 2.64 -7.02 7.21
N PRO A 80 3.74 -6.77 7.95
CA PRO A 80 3.76 -5.67 8.91
C PRO A 80 3.43 -4.35 8.23
N LYS A 81 2.66 -3.50 8.89
CA LYS A 81 2.34 -2.17 8.37
C LYS A 81 3.59 -1.29 8.34
N SER A 82 3.81 -0.61 7.23
CA SER A 82 4.87 0.37 7.06
C SER A 82 4.48 1.36 5.96
N PHE A 83 5.43 2.03 5.31
CA PHE A 83 5.14 3.04 4.29
C PHE A 83 4.12 2.59 3.24
N HIS A 84 4.19 1.34 2.79
CA HIS A 84 3.26 0.81 1.79
C HIS A 84 1.79 0.82 2.24
N TYR A 85 1.55 0.66 3.53
CA TYR A 85 0.20 0.75 4.09
C TYR A 85 -0.32 2.19 4.10
N TYR A 86 0.58 3.17 4.22
CA TYR A 86 0.23 4.59 4.33
C TYR A 86 0.32 5.35 3.01
N VAL A 87 0.27 4.66 1.88
CA VAL A 87 0.11 5.29 0.58
C VAL A 87 -1.37 5.50 0.33
N ASN A 88 -1.82 6.75 0.40
CA ASN A 88 -3.22 7.09 0.23
C ASN A 88 -3.65 7.05 -1.24
N HIS A 89 -4.96 6.91 -1.46
CA HIS A 89 -5.54 6.91 -2.79
C HIS A 89 -5.60 8.32 -3.38
N SER A 90 -5.30 8.42 -4.66
CA SER A 90 -5.64 9.57 -5.49
C SER A 90 -6.14 9.10 -6.86
N CYS A 91 -7.10 9.82 -7.42
CA CYS A 91 -7.55 9.62 -8.80
C CYS A 91 -6.58 10.22 -9.83
N ASP A 92 -5.59 10.98 -9.36
CA ASP A 92 -4.47 11.51 -10.16
C ASP A 92 -3.18 11.23 -9.40
N PRO A 93 -2.77 9.95 -9.33
CA PRO A 93 -1.65 9.55 -8.48
C PRO A 93 -0.30 9.93 -9.08
N ASN A 94 0.73 10.00 -8.21
CA ASN A 94 2.11 10.18 -8.64
C ASN A 94 2.94 8.91 -8.57
N ALA A 95 2.37 7.83 -8.08
CA ALA A 95 3.02 6.53 -8.02
C ALA A 95 2.10 5.44 -8.58
N VAL A 96 2.72 4.35 -9.03
CA VAL A 96 2.01 3.19 -9.53
C VAL A 96 2.59 1.93 -8.93
N ASP A 97 1.72 0.99 -8.57
CA ASP A 97 2.13 -0.34 -8.14
C ASP A 97 2.31 -1.22 -9.38
N LEU A 98 3.55 -1.59 -9.67
CA LEU A 98 3.88 -2.45 -10.80
C LEU A 98 3.73 -3.94 -10.47
N SER A 99 3.56 -4.30 -9.21
CA SER A 99 3.31 -5.67 -8.84
C SER A 99 1.88 -6.06 -9.24
N ARG A 100 1.76 -7.17 -9.93
CA ARG A 100 0.45 -7.71 -10.34
C ARG A 100 0.03 -8.94 -9.55
N SER A 101 0.92 -9.42 -8.67
CA SER A 101 0.59 -10.51 -7.76
C SER A 101 0.18 -9.91 -6.43
N GLY A 102 -0.88 -10.39 -5.80
CA GLY A 102 -1.23 -9.94 -4.45
C GLY A 102 -0.16 -10.20 -3.40
N ARG A 103 0.93 -10.91 -3.76
CA ARG A 103 2.03 -11.29 -2.87
C ARG A 103 3.18 -10.29 -2.84
N ALA A 104 3.11 -9.22 -3.59
CA ALA A 104 4.16 -8.21 -3.63
C ALA A 104 3.55 -6.82 -3.80
N THR A 105 4.28 -5.82 -3.36
CA THR A 105 3.99 -4.41 -3.59
C THR A 105 5.24 -3.76 -4.15
N GLN A 106 5.12 -3.09 -5.30
CA GLN A 106 6.24 -2.41 -5.94
C GLN A 106 5.78 -1.04 -6.43
N TYR A 107 5.93 -0.04 -5.59
CA TYR A 107 5.60 1.34 -5.97
C TYR A 107 6.77 2.01 -6.67
N VAL A 108 6.48 2.59 -7.82
CA VAL A 108 7.43 3.33 -8.66
C VAL A 108 6.84 4.72 -8.90
N ALA A 109 7.68 5.75 -8.91
CA ALA A 109 7.23 7.10 -9.28
C ALA A 109 6.77 7.10 -10.75
N ASP A 110 5.52 7.47 -10.99
CA ASP A 110 4.93 7.53 -12.34
C ASP A 110 5.24 8.85 -13.03
N ARG A 111 5.57 9.86 -12.24
CA ARG A 111 6.03 11.19 -12.69
C ARG A 111 7.01 11.74 -11.67
N ALA A 112 7.64 12.87 -11.97
CA ALA A 112 8.49 13.55 -11.00
C ALA A 112 7.68 13.95 -9.76
N ILE A 113 8.24 13.72 -8.59
CA ILE A 113 7.63 14.02 -7.29
C ILE A 113 8.47 15.09 -6.62
N ARG A 114 7.81 16.14 -6.14
CA ARG A 114 8.48 17.28 -5.50
C ARG A 114 8.72 17.03 -4.03
N THR A 115 9.71 17.70 -3.47
CA THR A 115 9.91 17.75 -2.01
C THR A 115 8.62 18.17 -1.31
N GLY A 116 8.20 17.40 -0.32
CA GLY A 116 6.99 17.66 0.46
C GLY A 116 5.70 17.14 -0.15
N GLU A 117 5.74 16.57 -1.36
CA GLU A 117 4.57 16.02 -2.03
C GLU A 117 4.20 14.66 -1.41
N GLU A 118 2.91 14.43 -1.22
CA GLU A 118 2.41 13.14 -0.76
C GLU A 118 2.49 12.11 -1.87
N ILE A 119 3.00 10.92 -1.54
CA ILE A 119 3.01 9.76 -2.44
C ILE A 119 1.60 9.17 -2.45
N THR A 120 1.02 9.06 -3.62
CA THR A 120 -0.35 8.54 -3.80
C THR A 120 -0.38 7.52 -4.92
N ALA A 121 -1.34 6.61 -4.82
CA ALA A 121 -1.59 5.60 -5.84
C ALA A 121 -3.09 5.48 -6.09
N ASP A 122 -3.46 5.00 -7.27
CA ASP A 122 -4.86 4.69 -7.54
C ASP A 122 -5.13 3.26 -7.05
N TYR A 123 -6.10 3.11 -6.16
CA TYR A 123 -6.47 1.80 -5.63
C TYR A 123 -7.27 0.96 -6.64
N TYR A 124 -7.81 1.60 -7.68
CA TYR A 124 -8.66 0.98 -8.70
C TYR A 124 -9.90 0.25 -8.15
N ASP A 125 -10.08 0.26 -6.85
CA ASP A 125 -11.18 -0.42 -6.16
C ASP A 125 -12.08 0.60 -5.48
N GLU A 126 -13.22 0.85 -6.09
CA GLU A 126 -14.21 1.79 -5.57
C GLU A 126 -15.01 1.19 -4.42
N THR A 127 -14.90 -0.13 -4.16
CA THR A 127 -15.67 -0.79 -3.11
C THR A 127 -15.09 -0.57 -1.72
N THR A 128 -13.78 -0.35 -1.61
CA THR A 128 -13.11 -0.08 -0.33
C THR A 128 -13.17 1.38 0.09
N LEU A 129 -13.41 2.28 -0.84
CA LEU A 129 -13.50 3.71 -0.59
C LEU A 129 -14.96 4.14 -0.50
N LYS A 130 -15.36 4.62 0.68
CA LYS A 130 -16.70 5.19 0.87
C LYS A 130 -16.83 6.57 0.26
N GLN A 131 -15.75 7.30 0.20
CA GLN A 131 -15.62 8.63 -0.41
C GLN A 131 -14.17 8.86 -0.79
N CYS A 132 -13.92 9.79 -1.70
CA CYS A 132 -12.58 10.17 -2.10
C CYS A 132 -12.27 11.60 -1.68
N ASN A 133 -11.17 11.80 -1.00
CA ASN A 133 -10.69 13.09 -0.53
C ASN A 133 -9.40 13.54 -1.26
N CYS A 134 -9.14 13.00 -2.46
CA CYS A 134 -7.88 13.29 -3.17
C CYS A 134 -7.77 14.74 -3.65
N GLN A 135 -8.87 15.48 -3.69
CA GLN A 135 -8.93 16.89 -4.11
C GLN A 135 -8.46 17.15 -5.55
N SER A 136 -8.31 16.10 -6.35
CA SER A 136 -7.89 16.22 -7.74
C SER A 136 -9.06 16.70 -8.62
N PRO A 137 -8.81 17.56 -9.62
CA PRO A 137 -9.80 17.85 -10.67
C PRO A 137 -10.26 16.61 -11.44
N LYS A 138 -9.44 15.53 -11.42
CA LYS A 138 -9.75 14.25 -12.06
C LYS A 138 -10.46 13.27 -11.12
N CYS A 139 -10.89 13.72 -9.96
CA CYS A 139 -11.52 12.83 -8.96
C CYS A 139 -12.80 12.20 -9.52
N ARG A 140 -12.88 10.88 -9.46
CA ARG A 140 -14.03 10.10 -9.96
C ARG A 140 -15.27 10.23 -9.08
N TRP A 141 -15.12 10.66 -7.82
CA TRP A 141 -16.23 10.89 -6.88
C TRP A 141 -16.82 12.29 -6.94
N VAL A 142 -16.15 13.21 -7.63
CA VAL A 142 -16.66 14.57 -7.86
C VAL A 142 -17.44 14.57 -9.16
N LYS A 143 -18.72 14.82 -9.07
CA LYS A 143 -19.61 14.89 -10.23
C LYS A 143 -19.87 16.34 -10.62
#